data_661a436a9cdcce2acc152dc38f695cc3
#
_entry.id   661a436a9cdcce2acc152dc38f695cc3
#
_cell.length_a   1.000
_cell.length_b   1.000
_cell.length_c   1.000
_cell.angle_alpha   90.00
_cell.angle_beta   90.00
_cell.angle_gamma   90.00
#
_symmetry.space_group_name_H-M   'P 1'
#
loop_
_entity.id
_entity.type
_entity.pdbx_description
1 polymer ?
#
loop_
_entity_poly.entity_id
_entity_poly.type
_entity_poly.pdbx_seq_one_letter_code
_entity_poly.pdbx_strand_id
1 'polypeptide(L)'
;MMTRVLITGAAGFIGSNFVEYALHAHPDWSITNLDRLTYAGFRVNIHPFEQTFPDRYRFVWGDICNPWMVEPLVAEHDLIIHFAAESNVDLSVVASGEFVRTNVEGTRVLLDACRKHGYANSQRRILIVSTDEVYGNAWQDRPSLESDPLLPCSPYAASKAGQDLLAYGYFATHDLPILRTRCSNNYGPRQDPTKLIPRFVLQALHNQPLPVYGHGKNTRDWIHVSDHCRALDAVLHAPERHLGEVFNIGADCEKEVLEISRLVLSRLGADPELLQFVPDRPGHVRRHAVNSSKIQSELGWLPLVDFTQGIAQTVAWYGANPTWWRAIIAQQAQCLPNYSDVYGFDRWLSD
;
A
#
# COMPACT_ATOMS: atom_id res chain seq x y z
N MET A 1 3.91 13.85 -26.82
CA MET A 1 3.22 14.73 -25.83
C MET A 1 3.39 14.06 -24.51
N MET A 2 3.72 14.78 -23.42
CA MET A 2 3.88 14.16 -22.09
C MET A 2 2.52 13.77 -21.52
N THR A 3 2.41 12.53 -21.01
CA THR A 3 1.24 12.06 -20.28
C THR A 3 1.29 12.62 -18.86
N ARG A 4 0.25 13.30 -18.43
CA ARG A 4 0.16 13.93 -17.09
C ARG A 4 -0.53 12.97 -16.13
N VAL A 5 0.17 12.58 -15.09
CA VAL A 5 -0.28 11.57 -14.13
C VAL A 5 -0.45 12.18 -12.75
N LEU A 6 -1.65 12.12 -12.20
CA LEU A 6 -1.93 12.46 -10.81
C LEU A 6 -1.84 11.20 -9.96
N ILE A 7 -0.93 11.20 -9.01
CA ILE A 7 -0.83 10.13 -8.01
C ILE A 7 -1.19 10.73 -6.65
N THR A 8 -2.14 10.14 -5.97
CA THR A 8 -2.50 10.56 -4.61
C THR A 8 -1.94 9.57 -3.60
N GLY A 9 -1.40 10.05 -2.48
CA GLY A 9 -0.83 9.19 -1.44
C GLY A 9 0.56 8.62 -1.77
N ALA A 10 1.31 9.27 -2.68
CA ALA A 10 2.60 8.74 -3.12
C ALA A 10 3.76 9.04 -2.16
N ALA A 11 3.56 9.75 -1.06
CA ALA A 11 4.55 9.83 0.00
C ALA A 11 4.56 8.58 0.92
N GLY A 12 3.58 7.70 0.76
CA GLY A 12 3.50 6.40 1.43
C GLY A 12 4.42 5.33 0.83
N PHE A 13 4.40 4.13 1.41
CA PHE A 13 5.23 3.00 1.01
C PHE A 13 5.06 2.58 -0.46
N ILE A 14 3.86 2.10 -0.82
CA ILE A 14 3.62 1.56 -2.17
C ILE A 14 3.69 2.69 -3.19
N GLY A 15 3.07 3.84 -2.89
CA GLY A 15 3.02 4.97 -3.80
C GLY A 15 4.40 5.54 -4.16
N SER A 16 5.34 5.63 -3.20
CA SER A 16 6.71 6.10 -3.47
C SER A 16 7.52 5.12 -4.33
N ASN A 17 7.33 3.80 -4.13
CA ASN A 17 7.93 2.78 -4.99
C ASN A 17 7.33 2.83 -6.41
N PHE A 18 6.02 3.09 -6.51
CA PHE A 18 5.38 3.24 -7.81
C PHE A 18 5.85 4.50 -8.56
N VAL A 19 6.01 5.63 -7.87
CA VAL A 19 6.58 6.86 -8.48
C VAL A 19 7.98 6.60 -9.04
N GLU A 20 8.85 5.95 -8.26
CA GLU A 20 10.20 5.61 -8.72
C GLU A 20 10.14 4.69 -9.96
N TYR A 21 9.35 3.64 -9.89
CA TYR A 21 9.13 2.73 -11.03
C TYR A 21 8.64 3.50 -12.25
N ALA A 22 7.60 4.31 -12.11
CA ALA A 22 6.97 5.02 -13.22
C ALA A 22 7.90 6.06 -13.88
N LEU A 23 8.68 6.81 -13.09
CA LEU A 23 9.65 7.78 -13.61
C LEU A 23 10.75 7.12 -14.45
N HIS A 24 11.09 5.86 -14.18
CA HIS A 24 12.07 5.10 -14.97
C HIS A 24 11.42 4.35 -16.15
N ALA A 25 10.26 3.74 -15.95
CA ALA A 25 9.58 2.96 -16.98
C ALA A 25 8.93 3.83 -18.07
N HIS A 26 8.46 5.03 -17.71
CA HIS A 26 7.73 5.95 -18.59
C HIS A 26 8.45 7.31 -18.69
N PRO A 27 9.44 7.46 -19.56
CA PRO A 27 10.18 8.73 -19.71
C PRO A 27 9.31 9.89 -20.23
N ASP A 28 8.16 9.58 -20.81
CA ASP A 28 7.15 10.54 -21.30
C ASP A 28 6.09 10.93 -20.26
N TRP A 29 6.19 10.43 -19.02
CA TRP A 29 5.27 10.81 -17.96
C TRP A 29 5.77 12.02 -17.16
N SER A 30 4.83 12.93 -16.84
CA SER A 30 5.00 13.91 -15.77
C SER A 30 4.05 13.61 -14.62
N ILE A 31 4.58 13.49 -13.42
CA ILE A 31 3.85 13.04 -12.22
C ILE A 31 3.62 14.20 -11.28
N THR A 32 2.36 14.42 -10.91
CA THR A 32 1.99 15.26 -9.77
C THR A 32 1.55 14.36 -8.63
N ASN A 33 2.18 14.49 -7.47
CA ASN A 33 1.85 13.76 -6.25
C ASN A 33 1.07 14.66 -5.30
N LEU A 34 -0.19 14.33 -5.01
CA LEU A 34 -0.99 14.94 -3.96
C LEU A 34 -0.91 14.08 -2.69
N ASP A 35 -0.34 14.63 -1.61
CA ASP A 35 -0.25 13.91 -0.33
C ASP A 35 -0.36 14.89 0.85
N ARG A 36 -1.06 14.47 1.89
CA ARG A 36 -1.26 15.25 3.12
C ARG A 36 -0.11 15.12 4.11
N LEU A 37 0.78 14.13 3.92
CA LEU A 37 1.88 13.78 4.84
C LEU A 37 1.37 13.49 6.25
N THR A 38 0.43 12.54 6.36
CA THR A 38 -0.03 12.02 7.65
C THR A 38 1.03 11.07 8.26
N TYR A 39 0.64 10.29 9.27
CA TYR A 39 1.58 9.33 9.90
C TYR A 39 2.15 8.27 8.96
N ALA A 40 1.54 8.04 7.79
CA ALA A 40 1.97 7.05 6.79
C ALA A 40 2.59 7.68 5.54
N GLY A 41 2.60 9.01 5.42
CA GLY A 41 3.19 9.77 4.32
C GLY A 41 4.47 10.49 4.77
N PHE A 42 5.60 10.21 4.11
CA PHE A 42 6.90 10.71 4.55
C PHE A 42 7.61 11.52 3.48
N ARG A 43 8.00 12.75 3.82
CA ARG A 43 8.73 13.64 2.92
C ARG A 43 10.04 13.03 2.41
N VAL A 44 10.70 12.23 3.25
CA VAL A 44 11.96 11.54 2.91
C VAL A 44 11.78 10.53 1.76
N ASN A 45 10.58 10.01 1.52
CA ASN A 45 10.29 9.09 0.40
C ASN A 45 10.27 9.79 -0.96
N ILE A 46 9.87 11.06 -1.00
CA ILE A 46 9.55 11.79 -2.23
C ILE A 46 10.55 12.90 -2.58
N HIS A 47 11.25 13.44 -1.59
CA HIS A 47 12.24 14.50 -1.81
C HIS A 47 13.32 14.15 -2.84
N PRO A 48 13.85 12.91 -2.90
CA PRO A 48 14.81 12.53 -3.94
C PRO A 48 14.27 12.69 -5.37
N PHE A 49 12.97 12.47 -5.59
CA PHE A 49 12.37 12.57 -6.93
C PHE A 49 12.32 14.02 -7.43
N GLU A 50 12.10 15.00 -6.54
CA GLU A 50 12.14 16.43 -6.88
C GLU A 50 13.51 16.87 -7.33
N GLN A 51 14.57 16.26 -6.77
CA GLN A 51 15.95 16.55 -7.13
C GLN A 51 16.39 15.86 -8.41
N THR A 52 15.99 14.60 -8.59
CA THR A 52 16.43 13.78 -9.72
C THR A 52 15.59 14.05 -10.98
N PHE A 53 14.31 14.36 -10.83
CA PHE A 53 13.38 14.56 -11.94
C PHE A 53 12.62 15.90 -11.84
N PRO A 54 13.30 17.06 -11.72
CA PRO A 54 12.66 18.35 -11.43
C PRO A 54 11.63 18.78 -12.47
N ASP A 55 11.79 18.37 -13.73
CA ASP A 55 10.88 18.72 -14.83
C ASP A 55 9.71 17.71 -14.98
N ARG A 56 9.78 16.57 -14.30
CA ARG A 56 8.80 15.47 -14.46
C ARG A 56 8.11 15.08 -13.16
N TYR A 57 8.54 15.60 -12.02
CA TYR A 57 7.93 15.29 -10.73
C TYR A 57 7.62 16.56 -9.95
N ARG A 58 6.38 16.67 -9.50
CA ARG A 58 5.89 17.77 -8.67
C ARG A 58 5.16 17.24 -7.45
N PHE A 59 5.52 17.71 -6.27
CA PHE A 59 4.80 17.45 -5.03
C PHE A 59 3.80 18.59 -4.73
N VAL A 60 2.58 18.21 -4.34
CA VAL A 60 1.52 19.11 -3.85
C VAL A 60 1.12 18.64 -2.46
N TRP A 61 1.35 19.46 -1.47
CA TRP A 61 0.86 19.18 -0.12
C TRP A 61 -0.63 19.49 -0.03
N GLY A 62 -1.47 18.50 0.32
CA GLY A 62 -2.89 18.70 0.38
C GLY A 62 -3.71 17.49 0.74
N ASP A 63 -4.98 17.74 1.12
CA ASP A 63 -5.94 16.74 1.56
C ASP A 63 -6.84 16.30 0.40
N ILE A 64 -6.92 14.99 0.14
CA ILE A 64 -7.81 14.40 -0.87
C ILE A 64 -9.30 14.71 -0.62
N CYS A 65 -9.67 15.04 0.62
CA CYS A 65 -11.03 15.44 0.98
C CYS A 65 -11.33 16.91 0.68
N ASN A 66 -10.37 17.68 0.18
CA ASN A 66 -10.57 19.07 -0.17
C ASN A 66 -10.87 19.24 -1.67
N PRO A 67 -12.15 19.47 -2.08
CA PRO A 67 -12.52 19.56 -3.49
C PRO A 67 -11.85 20.74 -4.22
N TRP A 68 -11.56 21.83 -3.51
CA TRP A 68 -10.89 23.00 -4.10
C TRP A 68 -9.43 22.72 -4.50
N MET A 69 -8.79 21.73 -3.89
CA MET A 69 -7.46 21.27 -4.27
C MET A 69 -7.51 20.15 -5.31
N VAL A 70 -8.42 19.22 -5.16
CA VAL A 70 -8.51 18.02 -6.00
C VAL A 70 -9.01 18.35 -7.40
N GLU A 71 -10.03 19.19 -7.49
CA GLU A 71 -10.69 19.51 -8.77
C GLU A 71 -9.73 20.12 -9.83
N PRO A 72 -8.92 21.16 -9.53
CA PRO A 72 -7.95 21.68 -10.49
C PRO A 72 -6.91 20.63 -10.92
N LEU A 73 -6.44 19.81 -9.97
CA LEU A 73 -5.47 18.75 -10.27
C LEU A 73 -6.07 17.71 -11.21
N VAL A 74 -7.30 17.25 -10.95
CA VAL A 74 -8.00 16.30 -11.83
C VAL A 74 -8.18 16.88 -13.23
N ALA A 75 -8.54 18.15 -13.35
CA ALA A 75 -8.75 18.82 -14.65
C ALA A 75 -7.51 18.78 -15.55
N GLU A 76 -6.32 18.85 -14.95
CA GLU A 76 -5.03 18.94 -15.66
C GLU A 76 -4.43 17.60 -16.05
N HIS A 77 -4.93 16.46 -15.53
CA HIS A 77 -4.27 15.17 -15.66
C HIS A 77 -5.03 14.20 -16.56
N ASP A 78 -4.29 13.27 -17.15
CA ASP A 78 -4.78 12.27 -18.09
C ASP A 78 -4.99 10.90 -17.40
N LEU A 79 -4.10 10.57 -16.46
CA LEU A 79 -4.17 9.34 -15.66
C LEU A 79 -4.24 9.69 -14.18
N ILE A 80 -5.00 8.92 -13.42
CA ILE A 80 -5.10 9.04 -11.96
C ILE A 80 -4.81 7.70 -11.32
N ILE A 81 -3.90 7.68 -10.32
CA ILE A 81 -3.62 6.51 -9.51
C ILE A 81 -3.84 6.89 -8.04
N HIS A 82 -4.83 6.26 -7.44
CA HIS A 82 -5.32 6.65 -6.12
C HIS A 82 -4.81 5.68 -5.04
N PHE A 83 -3.71 6.07 -4.36
CA PHE A 83 -3.19 5.38 -3.18
C PHE A 83 -3.60 6.05 -1.87
N ALA A 84 -4.02 7.32 -1.89
CA ALA A 84 -4.33 8.05 -0.66
C ALA A 84 -5.36 7.32 0.19
N ALA A 85 -4.94 6.89 1.37
CA ALA A 85 -5.75 6.16 2.32
C ALA A 85 -5.12 6.18 3.71
N GLU A 86 -5.94 6.18 4.75
CA GLU A 86 -5.51 5.76 6.08
C GLU A 86 -5.40 4.23 6.09
N SER A 87 -4.27 3.66 6.57
CA SER A 87 -3.93 2.24 6.33
C SER A 87 -3.51 1.44 7.58
N ASN A 88 -3.54 2.03 8.78
CA ASN A 88 -3.17 1.34 10.01
C ASN A 88 -4.40 0.68 10.65
N VAL A 89 -4.44 -0.66 10.65
CA VAL A 89 -5.58 -1.44 11.18
C VAL A 89 -5.82 -1.12 12.66
N ASP A 90 -4.77 -1.08 13.48
CA ASP A 90 -4.90 -0.88 14.93
C ASP A 90 -5.44 0.53 15.25
N LEU A 91 -4.97 1.55 14.53
CA LEU A 91 -5.53 2.91 14.64
C LEU A 91 -7.00 2.96 14.20
N SER A 92 -7.39 2.17 13.21
CA SER A 92 -8.78 2.17 12.74
C SER A 92 -9.78 1.73 13.80
N VAL A 93 -9.34 0.89 14.75
CA VAL A 93 -10.19 0.41 15.86
C VAL A 93 -10.50 1.55 16.85
N VAL A 94 -9.56 2.47 17.06
CA VAL A 94 -9.71 3.55 18.03
C VAL A 94 -10.15 4.90 17.42
N ALA A 95 -9.91 5.09 16.10
CA ALA A 95 -10.17 6.35 15.39
C ALA A 95 -10.76 6.12 13.99
N SER A 96 -11.82 5.31 13.87
CA SER A 96 -12.43 4.91 12.60
C SER A 96 -12.92 6.07 11.72
N GLY A 97 -13.25 7.21 12.29
CA GLY A 97 -13.78 8.38 11.58
C GLY A 97 -12.82 8.91 10.49
N GLU A 98 -11.53 9.00 10.79
CA GLU A 98 -10.52 9.44 9.83
C GLU A 98 -10.39 8.45 8.64
N PHE A 99 -10.58 7.15 8.89
CA PHE A 99 -10.55 6.13 7.85
C PHE A 99 -11.74 6.27 6.89
N VAL A 100 -12.94 6.48 7.41
CA VAL A 100 -14.13 6.73 6.57
C VAL A 100 -13.96 8.05 5.80
N ARG A 101 -13.51 9.11 6.49
CA ARG A 101 -13.28 10.41 5.88
C ARG A 101 -12.28 10.31 4.72
N THR A 102 -11.10 9.76 4.95
CA THR A 102 -10.06 9.71 3.91
C THR A 102 -10.39 8.70 2.83
N ASN A 103 -10.71 7.45 3.22
CA ASN A 103 -10.82 6.36 2.26
C ASN A 103 -12.12 6.40 1.45
N VAL A 104 -13.24 6.82 2.05
CA VAL A 104 -14.54 6.87 1.36
C VAL A 104 -14.82 8.28 0.83
N GLU A 105 -14.83 9.29 1.71
CA GLU A 105 -15.17 10.65 1.31
C GLU A 105 -14.08 11.25 0.39
N GLY A 106 -12.79 11.03 0.68
CA GLY A 106 -11.71 11.46 -0.22
C GLY A 106 -11.83 10.85 -1.61
N THR A 107 -12.17 9.55 -1.70
CA THR A 107 -12.43 8.90 -3.00
C THR A 107 -13.63 9.50 -3.69
N ARG A 108 -14.73 9.80 -2.97
CA ARG A 108 -15.89 10.49 -3.53
C ARG A 108 -15.51 11.84 -4.14
N VAL A 109 -14.75 12.64 -3.42
CA VAL A 109 -14.28 13.96 -3.91
C VAL A 109 -13.48 13.82 -5.21
N LEU A 110 -12.57 12.83 -5.26
CA LEU A 110 -11.77 12.55 -6.45
C LEU A 110 -12.66 12.15 -7.65
N LEU A 111 -13.59 11.22 -7.45
CA LEU A 111 -14.45 10.69 -8.50
C LEU A 111 -15.47 11.73 -8.99
N ASP A 112 -16.00 12.58 -8.09
CA ASP A 112 -16.85 13.71 -8.49
C ASP A 112 -16.10 14.69 -9.37
N ALA A 113 -14.84 14.99 -9.06
CA ALA A 113 -13.99 15.83 -9.90
C ALA A 113 -13.76 15.18 -11.28
N CYS A 114 -13.49 13.88 -11.34
CA CYS A 114 -13.34 13.14 -12.60
C CYS A 114 -14.62 13.20 -13.46
N ARG A 115 -15.77 13.00 -12.83
CA ARG A 115 -17.07 13.13 -13.52
C ARG A 115 -17.28 14.53 -14.07
N LYS A 116 -17.01 15.57 -13.28
CA LYS A 116 -17.15 16.98 -13.68
C LYS A 116 -16.23 17.37 -14.84
N HIS A 117 -15.02 16.82 -14.89
CA HIS A 117 -14.01 17.14 -15.90
C HIS A 117 -13.96 16.15 -17.07
N GLY A 118 -15.04 15.42 -17.33
CA GLY A 118 -15.24 14.67 -18.57
C GLY A 118 -14.31 13.46 -18.73
N TYR A 119 -14.06 12.71 -17.66
CA TYR A 119 -13.33 11.44 -17.76
C TYR A 119 -14.15 10.35 -18.48
N ALA A 120 -15.47 10.40 -18.37
CA ALA A 120 -16.34 9.49 -19.12
C ALA A 120 -16.09 9.61 -20.64
N ASN A 121 -16.10 8.47 -21.33
CA ASN A 121 -15.91 8.39 -22.80
C ASN A 121 -14.62 9.06 -23.30
N SER A 122 -13.55 9.06 -22.51
CA SER A 122 -12.25 9.64 -22.84
C SER A 122 -11.15 8.58 -22.80
N GLN A 123 -9.96 8.93 -23.29
CA GLN A 123 -8.76 8.06 -23.18
C GLN A 123 -8.11 8.12 -21.77
N ARG A 124 -8.72 8.87 -20.87
CA ARG A 124 -8.26 8.98 -19.46
C ARG A 124 -8.48 7.67 -18.72
N ARG A 125 -7.77 7.47 -17.60
CA ARG A 125 -7.89 6.26 -16.76
C ARG A 125 -7.81 6.64 -15.29
N ILE A 126 -8.52 5.87 -14.46
CA ILE A 126 -8.54 5.99 -13.01
C ILE A 126 -8.24 4.60 -12.43
N LEU A 127 -7.15 4.48 -11.69
CA LEU A 127 -6.79 3.27 -10.97
C LEU A 127 -6.99 3.48 -9.47
N ILE A 128 -7.87 2.69 -8.88
CA ILE A 128 -8.14 2.68 -7.43
C ILE A 128 -7.41 1.49 -6.80
N VAL A 129 -6.46 1.79 -5.91
CA VAL A 129 -5.69 0.76 -5.21
C VAL A 129 -6.38 0.39 -3.90
N SER A 130 -6.88 -0.84 -3.82
CA SER A 130 -7.52 -1.43 -2.65
C SER A 130 -6.66 -2.55 -2.04
N THR A 131 -7.22 -3.41 -1.23
CA THR A 131 -6.54 -4.43 -0.43
C THR A 131 -7.35 -5.72 -0.40
N ASP A 132 -6.70 -6.86 -0.18
CA ASP A 132 -7.32 -8.15 0.07
C ASP A 132 -8.07 -8.21 1.41
N GLU A 133 -7.77 -7.32 2.35
CA GLU A 133 -8.47 -7.24 3.64
C GLU A 133 -9.98 -7.00 3.48
N VAL A 134 -10.43 -6.48 2.34
CA VAL A 134 -11.85 -6.30 2.05
C VAL A 134 -12.62 -7.62 1.99
N TYR A 135 -11.95 -8.74 1.70
CA TYR A 135 -12.56 -10.07 1.70
C TYR A 135 -12.73 -10.67 3.10
N GLY A 136 -11.99 -10.15 4.09
CA GLY A 136 -11.92 -10.75 5.42
C GLY A 136 -11.04 -12.01 5.45
N ASN A 137 -11.47 -13.04 6.21
CA ASN A 137 -10.75 -14.33 6.20
C ASN A 137 -10.92 -15.03 4.85
N ALA A 138 -9.82 -15.37 4.20
CA ALA A 138 -9.87 -16.25 3.04
C ALA A 138 -10.43 -17.63 3.42
N TRP A 139 -11.06 -18.31 2.45
CA TRP A 139 -11.59 -19.66 2.64
C TRP A 139 -10.48 -20.65 3.05
N GLN A 140 -10.83 -21.71 3.77
CA GLN A 140 -9.83 -22.69 4.23
C GLN A 140 -9.19 -23.45 3.07
N ASP A 141 -9.95 -23.71 2.03
CA ASP A 141 -9.62 -24.56 0.88
C ASP A 141 -9.12 -23.79 -0.35
N ARG A 142 -9.31 -22.47 -0.40
CA ARG A 142 -8.88 -21.66 -1.54
C ARG A 142 -8.59 -20.19 -1.18
N PRO A 143 -7.74 -19.48 -1.97
CA PRO A 143 -7.61 -18.04 -1.91
C PRO A 143 -8.88 -17.33 -2.41
N SER A 144 -9.06 -16.05 -2.05
CA SER A 144 -10.20 -15.24 -2.44
C SER A 144 -10.17 -14.88 -3.93
N LEU A 145 -11.30 -14.98 -4.59
CA LEU A 145 -11.51 -14.58 -5.99
C LEU A 145 -12.09 -13.16 -6.05
N GLU A 146 -11.95 -12.49 -7.20
CA GLU A 146 -12.52 -11.17 -7.42
C GLU A 146 -14.07 -11.15 -7.30
N SER A 147 -14.71 -12.28 -7.55
CA SER A 147 -16.16 -12.48 -7.44
C SER A 147 -16.65 -12.77 -6.02
N ASP A 148 -15.75 -12.99 -5.06
CA ASP A 148 -16.13 -13.29 -3.69
C ASP A 148 -16.75 -12.07 -2.99
N PRO A 149 -17.69 -12.29 -2.05
CA PRO A 149 -18.28 -11.21 -1.28
C PRO A 149 -17.23 -10.49 -0.42
N LEU A 150 -17.43 -9.19 -0.22
CA LEU A 150 -16.61 -8.40 0.69
C LEU A 150 -17.14 -8.55 2.13
N LEU A 151 -16.32 -9.12 3.02
CA LEU A 151 -16.64 -9.40 4.42
C LEU A 151 -15.54 -8.80 5.34
N PRO A 152 -15.33 -7.49 5.31
CA PRO A 152 -14.23 -6.84 6.03
C PRO A 152 -14.34 -7.03 7.54
N CYS A 153 -13.22 -7.36 8.21
CA CYS A 153 -13.16 -7.67 9.63
C CYS A 153 -12.60 -6.53 10.51
N SER A 154 -12.32 -5.36 9.94
CA SER A 154 -11.83 -4.19 10.68
C SER A 154 -12.43 -2.90 10.11
N PRO A 155 -12.46 -1.78 10.89
CA PRO A 155 -12.91 -0.49 10.36
C PRO A 155 -12.07 0.00 9.17
N TYR A 156 -10.75 -0.27 9.15
CA TYR A 156 -9.90 -0.03 7.98
C TYR A 156 -10.41 -0.81 6.77
N ALA A 157 -10.53 -2.14 6.89
CA ALA A 157 -10.98 -2.99 5.80
C ALA A 157 -12.39 -2.60 5.31
N ALA A 158 -13.30 -2.23 6.23
CA ALA A 158 -14.64 -1.75 5.89
C ALA A 158 -14.59 -0.42 5.12
N SER A 159 -13.73 0.53 5.50
CA SER A 159 -13.56 1.78 4.76
C SER A 159 -12.97 1.55 3.36
N LYS A 160 -12.04 0.61 3.22
CA LYS A 160 -11.49 0.21 1.90
C LYS A 160 -12.51 -0.52 1.04
N ALA A 161 -13.37 -1.36 1.63
CA ALA A 161 -14.49 -1.96 0.91
C ALA A 161 -15.49 -0.88 0.44
N GLY A 162 -15.76 0.13 1.28
CA GLY A 162 -16.56 1.30 0.90
C GLY A 162 -15.97 2.07 -0.28
N GLN A 163 -14.63 2.31 -0.27
CA GLN A 163 -13.91 2.89 -1.40
C GLN A 163 -14.05 2.09 -2.68
N ASP A 164 -13.84 0.78 -2.60
CA ASP A 164 -13.90 -0.16 -3.73
C ASP A 164 -15.29 -0.20 -4.36
N LEU A 165 -16.34 -0.33 -3.53
CA LEU A 165 -17.74 -0.35 -3.98
C LEU A 165 -18.19 1.00 -4.54
N LEU A 166 -17.74 2.11 -3.92
CA LEU A 166 -18.02 3.46 -4.41
C LEU A 166 -17.44 3.66 -5.82
N ALA A 167 -16.19 3.23 -6.03
CA ALA A 167 -15.55 3.29 -7.34
C ALA A 167 -16.32 2.50 -8.39
N TYR A 168 -16.79 1.29 -8.06
CA TYR A 168 -17.66 0.51 -8.95
C TYR A 168 -18.97 1.25 -9.25
N GLY A 169 -19.60 1.85 -8.23
CA GLY A 169 -20.83 2.63 -8.40
C GLY A 169 -20.66 3.78 -9.40
N TYR A 170 -19.52 4.52 -9.34
CA TYR A 170 -19.22 5.59 -10.29
C TYR A 170 -18.95 5.08 -11.72
N PHE A 171 -18.32 3.93 -11.88
CA PHE A 171 -18.24 3.26 -13.18
C PHE A 171 -19.64 2.93 -13.71
N ALA A 172 -20.44 2.23 -12.94
CA ALA A 172 -21.75 1.72 -13.36
C ALA A 172 -22.79 2.81 -13.65
N THR A 173 -22.67 4.00 -13.00
CA THR A 173 -23.67 5.06 -13.13
C THR A 173 -23.21 6.24 -14.01
N HIS A 174 -21.91 6.42 -14.19
CA HIS A 174 -21.33 7.58 -14.85
C HIS A 174 -20.31 7.23 -15.94
N ASP A 175 -20.14 5.94 -16.26
CA ASP A 175 -19.19 5.44 -17.25
C ASP A 175 -17.75 5.97 -17.05
N LEU A 176 -17.35 6.22 -15.80
CA LEU A 176 -15.98 6.63 -15.53
C LEU A 176 -15.00 5.47 -15.81
N PRO A 177 -13.87 5.74 -16.49
CA PRO A 177 -12.90 4.72 -16.90
C PRO A 177 -12.07 4.20 -15.72
N ILE A 178 -12.72 3.51 -14.81
CA ILE A 178 -12.16 3.04 -13.53
C ILE A 178 -11.68 1.60 -13.65
N LEU A 179 -10.49 1.36 -13.12
CA LEU A 179 -9.91 0.05 -12.82
C LEU A 179 -9.64 -0.04 -11.32
N ARG A 180 -9.77 -1.24 -10.75
CA ARG A 180 -9.57 -1.45 -9.31
C ARG A 180 -8.61 -2.62 -9.08
N THR A 181 -7.82 -2.54 -8.01
CA THR A 181 -6.94 -3.64 -7.60
C THR A 181 -7.16 -3.98 -6.13
N ARG A 182 -7.02 -5.26 -5.76
CA ARG A 182 -7.02 -5.75 -4.38
C ARG A 182 -5.72 -6.53 -4.18
N CYS A 183 -4.76 -5.89 -3.50
CA CYS A 183 -3.44 -6.49 -3.33
C CYS A 183 -3.31 -7.24 -2.01
N SER A 184 -2.51 -8.30 -2.02
CA SER A 184 -2.04 -9.01 -0.84
C SER A 184 -1.00 -8.20 -0.04
N ASN A 185 -0.43 -8.79 1.02
CA ASN A 185 0.51 -8.09 1.88
C ASN A 185 1.81 -7.75 1.14
N ASN A 186 2.07 -6.46 1.00
CA ASN A 186 3.28 -5.95 0.38
C ASN A 186 4.45 -5.90 1.38
N TYR A 187 5.67 -6.13 0.89
CA TYR A 187 6.90 -5.91 1.63
C TYR A 187 8.02 -5.38 0.72
N GLY A 188 9.06 -4.79 1.31
CA GLY A 188 10.20 -4.26 0.54
C GLY A 188 10.72 -2.92 1.05
N PRO A 189 11.57 -2.25 0.25
CA PRO A 189 12.13 -0.93 0.53
C PRO A 189 11.05 0.11 0.85
N ARG A 190 11.34 1.02 1.80
CA ARG A 190 10.45 2.12 2.22
C ARG A 190 9.13 1.69 2.89
N GLN A 191 8.97 0.42 3.26
CA GLN A 191 7.84 0.02 4.10
C GLN A 191 7.98 0.61 5.50
N ASP A 192 6.86 1.05 6.07
CA ASP A 192 6.78 1.65 7.40
C ASP A 192 7.43 0.73 8.48
N PRO A 193 8.34 1.26 9.33
CA PRO A 193 9.00 0.51 10.40
C PRO A 193 8.07 -0.23 11.36
N THR A 194 6.83 0.22 11.51
CA THR A 194 5.84 -0.43 12.39
C THR A 194 5.23 -1.71 11.81
N LYS A 195 5.38 -1.95 10.50
CA LYS A 195 4.85 -3.15 9.84
C LYS A 195 5.71 -4.39 10.14
N LEU A 196 5.11 -5.56 10.01
CA LEU A 196 5.66 -6.84 10.48
C LEU A 196 7.13 -7.06 10.08
N ILE A 197 7.42 -7.09 8.77
CA ILE A 197 8.75 -7.40 8.26
C ILE A 197 9.77 -6.33 8.65
N PRO A 198 9.55 -5.03 8.39
CA PRO A 198 10.46 -3.99 8.84
C PRO A 198 10.70 -4.00 10.35
N ARG A 199 9.64 -4.16 11.14
CA ARG A 199 9.73 -4.24 12.59
C ARG A 199 10.66 -5.35 13.04
N PHE A 200 10.49 -6.55 12.49
CA PHE A 200 11.36 -7.69 12.83
C PHE A 200 12.81 -7.47 12.39
N VAL A 201 13.02 -6.87 11.20
CA VAL A 201 14.36 -6.53 10.72
C VAL A 201 15.04 -5.55 11.67
N LEU A 202 14.37 -4.46 12.03
CA LEU A 202 14.95 -3.43 12.91
C LEU A 202 15.17 -3.95 14.33
N GLN A 203 14.23 -4.72 14.90
CA GLN A 203 14.40 -5.33 16.22
C GLN A 203 15.59 -6.31 16.24
N ALA A 204 15.72 -7.16 15.22
CA ALA A 204 16.84 -8.08 15.13
C ALA A 204 18.19 -7.36 14.95
N LEU A 205 18.25 -6.30 14.13
CA LEU A 205 19.44 -5.46 13.97
C LEU A 205 19.92 -4.83 15.29
N HIS A 206 18.98 -4.51 16.20
CA HIS A 206 19.28 -3.93 17.51
C HIS A 206 19.27 -4.97 18.65
N ASN A 207 19.32 -6.26 18.33
CA ASN A 207 19.29 -7.34 19.31
C ASN A 207 18.11 -7.23 20.29
N GLN A 208 16.91 -6.90 19.77
CA GLN A 208 15.68 -6.73 20.53
C GLN A 208 14.69 -7.86 20.26
N PRO A 209 13.80 -8.18 21.21
CA PRO A 209 12.79 -9.23 21.04
C PRO A 209 11.87 -9.01 19.84
N LEU A 210 11.59 -10.09 19.10
CA LEU A 210 10.61 -10.12 18.02
C LEU A 210 9.26 -10.62 18.57
N PRO A 211 8.26 -9.76 18.78
CA PRO A 211 6.97 -10.19 19.34
C PRO A 211 6.13 -10.92 18.29
N VAL A 212 5.87 -12.19 18.54
CA VAL A 212 5.02 -13.05 17.73
C VAL A 212 3.67 -13.23 18.42
N TYR A 213 2.60 -12.72 17.83
CA TYR A 213 1.25 -12.82 18.39
C TYR A 213 0.72 -14.25 18.36
N GLY A 214 0.13 -14.69 19.49
CA GLY A 214 -0.46 -16.01 19.64
C GLY A 214 0.56 -17.12 19.35
N HIS A 215 0.27 -17.99 18.39
CA HIS A 215 1.15 -19.09 17.97
C HIS A 215 1.96 -18.79 16.70
N GLY A 216 1.84 -17.58 16.15
CA GLY A 216 2.53 -17.16 14.93
C GLY A 216 2.11 -17.90 13.65
N LYS A 217 0.98 -18.61 13.67
CA LYS A 217 0.48 -19.43 12.55
C LYS A 217 -0.49 -18.70 11.62
N ASN A 218 -0.72 -17.42 11.84
CA ASN A 218 -1.51 -16.60 10.91
C ASN A 218 -0.74 -16.47 9.59
N THR A 219 -1.41 -16.78 8.49
CA THR A 219 -0.81 -16.75 7.15
C THR A 219 -1.23 -15.51 6.38
N ARG A 220 -0.29 -15.02 5.57
CA ARG A 220 -0.51 -13.95 4.59
C ARG A 220 0.14 -14.34 3.28
N ASP A 221 -0.51 -14.00 2.17
CA ASP A 221 0.16 -13.97 0.88
C ASP A 221 1.04 -12.73 0.81
N TRP A 222 2.31 -12.89 0.43
CA TRP A 222 3.30 -11.82 0.44
C TRP A 222 3.82 -11.53 -0.95
N ILE A 223 3.70 -10.27 -1.37
CA ILE A 223 4.22 -9.77 -2.64
C ILE A 223 5.29 -8.71 -2.42
N HIS A 224 6.41 -8.82 -3.15
CA HIS A 224 7.41 -7.75 -3.15
C HIS A 224 6.85 -6.49 -3.83
N VAL A 225 7.13 -5.32 -3.27
CA VAL A 225 6.56 -4.05 -3.74
C VAL A 225 6.87 -3.73 -5.20
N SER A 226 8.03 -4.17 -5.73
CA SER A 226 8.37 -3.98 -7.13
C SER A 226 7.45 -4.78 -8.07
N ASP A 227 7.04 -5.98 -7.66
CA ASP A 227 6.09 -6.79 -8.42
C ASP A 227 4.70 -6.17 -8.41
N HIS A 228 4.29 -5.62 -7.25
CA HIS A 228 3.04 -4.88 -7.16
C HIS A 228 3.07 -3.62 -8.06
N CYS A 229 4.16 -2.85 -8.08
CA CYS A 229 4.28 -1.69 -8.99
C CYS A 229 4.10 -2.09 -10.46
N ARG A 230 4.70 -3.20 -10.91
CA ARG A 230 4.52 -3.73 -12.27
C ARG A 230 3.08 -4.19 -12.52
N ALA A 231 2.41 -4.77 -11.52
CA ALA A 231 1.00 -5.16 -11.62
C ALA A 231 0.09 -3.94 -11.79
N LEU A 232 0.31 -2.89 -10.99
CA LEU A 232 -0.45 -1.64 -11.10
C LEU A 232 -0.30 -1.00 -12.48
N ASP A 233 0.91 -1.01 -13.02
CA ASP A 233 1.18 -0.51 -14.37
C ASP A 233 0.45 -1.33 -15.44
N ALA A 234 0.51 -2.67 -15.35
CA ALA A 234 -0.22 -3.56 -16.25
C ALA A 234 -1.74 -3.32 -16.19
N VAL A 235 -2.31 -3.15 -14.98
CA VAL A 235 -3.75 -2.88 -14.82
C VAL A 235 -4.11 -1.50 -15.37
N LEU A 236 -3.30 -0.46 -15.13
CA LEU A 236 -3.55 0.88 -15.64
C LEU A 236 -3.63 0.91 -17.18
N HIS A 237 -2.84 0.07 -17.86
CA HIS A 237 -2.80 -0.07 -19.31
C HIS A 237 -3.71 -1.19 -19.85
N ALA A 238 -4.55 -1.77 -19.00
CA ALA A 238 -5.46 -2.82 -19.44
C ALA A 238 -6.39 -2.36 -20.58
N PRO A 239 -6.74 -3.25 -21.52
CA PRO A 239 -7.70 -2.95 -22.57
C PRO A 239 -9.03 -2.42 -22.04
N GLU A 240 -9.74 -1.60 -22.84
CA GLU A 240 -11.00 -0.95 -22.45
C GLU A 240 -12.08 -1.93 -21.97
N ARG A 241 -12.09 -3.16 -22.49
CA ARG A 241 -13.03 -4.21 -22.05
C ARG A 241 -12.94 -4.54 -20.55
N HIS A 242 -11.86 -4.13 -19.89
CA HIS A 242 -11.65 -4.35 -18.47
C HIS A 242 -12.08 -3.16 -17.58
N LEU A 243 -12.55 -2.07 -18.19
CA LEU A 243 -13.05 -0.95 -17.41
C LEU A 243 -14.21 -1.40 -16.48
N GLY A 244 -14.18 -0.92 -15.26
CA GLY A 244 -15.11 -1.34 -14.20
C GLY A 244 -14.71 -2.63 -13.47
N GLU A 245 -13.70 -3.35 -13.97
CA GLU A 245 -13.27 -4.59 -13.34
C GLU A 245 -12.33 -4.35 -12.14
N VAL A 246 -12.16 -5.42 -11.37
CA VAL A 246 -11.18 -5.51 -10.29
C VAL A 246 -10.21 -6.65 -10.57
N PHE A 247 -8.95 -6.47 -10.20
CA PHE A 247 -7.89 -7.47 -10.30
C PHE A 247 -7.28 -7.74 -8.94
N ASN A 248 -7.25 -9.00 -8.53
CA ASN A 248 -6.45 -9.43 -7.39
C ASN A 248 -4.97 -9.44 -7.76
N ILE A 249 -4.14 -8.96 -6.85
CA ILE A 249 -2.68 -8.93 -7.01
C ILE A 249 -2.03 -9.61 -5.82
N GLY A 250 -1.49 -10.80 -6.02
CA GLY A 250 -0.78 -11.60 -5.03
C GLY A 250 0.33 -12.40 -5.70
N ALA A 251 1.23 -12.96 -4.92
CA ALA A 251 2.35 -13.72 -5.43
C ALA A 251 2.22 -15.24 -5.21
N ASP A 252 1.06 -15.70 -4.72
CA ASP A 252 0.80 -17.10 -4.37
C ASP A 252 1.82 -17.64 -3.35
N CYS A 253 2.24 -16.76 -2.45
CA CYS A 253 3.32 -16.96 -1.49
C CYS A 253 2.81 -16.80 -0.05
N GLU A 254 2.01 -17.76 0.41
CA GLU A 254 1.53 -17.77 1.79
C GLU A 254 2.66 -18.14 2.76
N LYS A 255 2.87 -17.32 3.79
CA LYS A 255 3.83 -17.54 4.86
C LYS A 255 3.22 -17.27 6.22
N GLU A 256 3.57 -18.15 7.18
CA GLU A 256 3.29 -17.92 8.59
C GLU A 256 4.18 -16.80 9.15
N VAL A 257 3.68 -16.05 10.13
CA VAL A 257 4.48 -15.05 10.84
C VAL A 257 5.76 -15.66 11.42
N LEU A 258 5.66 -16.90 11.94
CA LEU A 258 6.79 -17.63 12.52
C LEU A 258 7.86 -18.02 11.47
N GLU A 259 7.47 -18.36 10.23
CA GLU A 259 8.42 -18.61 9.14
C GLU A 259 9.19 -17.34 8.78
N ILE A 260 8.48 -16.21 8.70
CA ILE A 260 9.06 -14.89 8.37
C ILE A 260 10.07 -14.48 9.45
N SER A 261 9.68 -14.59 10.73
CA SER A 261 10.56 -14.19 11.83
C SER A 261 11.86 -15.01 11.86
N ARG A 262 11.77 -16.33 11.66
CA ARG A 262 12.93 -17.21 11.56
C ARG A 262 13.83 -16.88 10.36
N LEU A 263 13.21 -16.57 9.22
CA LEU A 263 13.96 -16.19 8.02
C LEU A 263 14.71 -14.87 8.22
N VAL A 264 14.09 -13.86 8.83
CA VAL A 264 14.73 -12.58 9.16
C VAL A 264 15.92 -12.78 10.11
N LEU A 265 15.74 -13.54 11.22
CA LEU A 265 16.81 -13.84 12.17
C LEU A 265 17.97 -14.56 11.47
N SER A 266 17.68 -15.59 10.67
CA SER A 266 18.68 -16.32 9.91
C SER A 266 19.47 -15.43 8.95
N ARG A 267 18.79 -14.50 8.25
CA ARG A 267 19.45 -13.59 7.30
C ARG A 267 20.38 -12.58 7.97
N LEU A 268 20.09 -12.21 9.20
CA LEU A 268 20.92 -11.31 10.00
C LEU A 268 21.98 -12.03 10.85
N GLY A 269 21.97 -13.36 10.93
CA GLY A 269 22.78 -14.11 11.86
C GLY A 269 22.44 -13.78 13.32
N ALA A 270 21.20 -13.35 13.58
CA ALA A 270 20.74 -12.96 14.90
C ALA A 270 20.31 -14.16 15.75
N ASP A 271 20.31 -13.99 17.07
CA ASP A 271 19.97 -15.04 18.03
C ASP A 271 18.50 -15.50 17.85
N PRO A 272 18.23 -16.80 17.65
CA PRO A 272 16.87 -17.34 17.61
C PRO A 272 16.06 -17.10 18.88
N GLU A 273 16.68 -16.93 20.04
CA GLU A 273 16.04 -16.63 21.33
C GLU A 273 15.40 -15.24 21.39
N LEU A 274 15.66 -14.38 20.40
CA LEU A 274 14.93 -13.10 20.25
C LEU A 274 13.45 -13.29 19.92
N LEU A 275 13.03 -14.47 19.50
CA LEU A 275 11.63 -14.82 19.28
C LEU A 275 10.86 -14.86 20.60
N GLN A 276 9.84 -13.98 20.76
CA GLN A 276 8.99 -13.94 21.94
C GLN A 276 7.52 -14.04 21.57
N PHE A 277 6.83 -15.07 22.10
CA PHE A 277 5.38 -15.18 21.93
C PHE A 277 4.67 -14.24 22.90
N VAL A 278 3.72 -13.48 22.36
CA VAL A 278 2.89 -12.53 23.10
C VAL A 278 1.40 -12.87 22.92
N PRO A 279 0.51 -12.40 23.83
CA PRO A 279 -0.94 -12.63 23.66
C PRO A 279 -1.45 -12.20 22.29
N ASP A 280 -2.37 -12.98 21.73
CA ASP A 280 -2.97 -12.65 20.43
C ASP A 280 -3.91 -11.44 20.54
N ARG A 281 -4.06 -10.71 19.44
CA ARG A 281 -4.95 -9.55 19.38
C ARG A 281 -6.39 -9.96 19.07
N PRO A 282 -7.40 -9.25 19.60
CA PRO A 282 -8.79 -9.49 19.24
C PRO A 282 -9.03 -9.33 17.73
N GLY A 283 -9.87 -10.19 17.17
CA GLY A 283 -10.25 -10.12 15.75
C GLY A 283 -9.12 -10.41 14.76
N HIS A 284 -8.03 -11.05 15.21
CA HIS A 284 -6.90 -11.36 14.33
C HIS A 284 -7.31 -12.35 13.24
N VAL A 285 -7.32 -11.88 11.99
CA VAL A 285 -7.63 -12.69 10.81
C VAL A 285 -6.58 -13.80 10.65
N ARG A 286 -7.03 -15.04 10.44
CA ARG A 286 -6.14 -16.21 10.35
C ARG A 286 -5.40 -16.26 9.03
N ARG A 287 -6.10 -16.00 7.90
CA ARG A 287 -5.55 -16.16 6.56
C ARG A 287 -6.00 -15.02 5.65
N HIS A 288 -5.05 -14.33 5.02
CA HIS A 288 -5.31 -13.50 3.84
C HIS A 288 -4.56 -14.11 2.66
N ALA A 289 -5.27 -14.42 1.60
CA ALA A 289 -4.72 -14.90 0.34
C ALA A 289 -5.69 -14.59 -0.80
N VAL A 290 -5.17 -14.18 -1.94
CA VAL A 290 -5.93 -13.87 -3.14
C VAL A 290 -5.48 -14.73 -4.32
N ASN A 291 -6.42 -15.08 -5.19
CA ASN A 291 -6.12 -15.73 -6.45
C ASN A 291 -5.81 -14.67 -7.51
N SER A 292 -4.62 -14.73 -8.09
CA SER A 292 -4.14 -13.77 -9.10
C SER A 292 -4.22 -14.31 -10.54
N SER A 293 -4.94 -15.41 -10.77
CA SER A 293 -5.03 -16.03 -12.10
C SER A 293 -5.60 -15.10 -13.17
N LYS A 294 -6.52 -14.20 -12.77
CA LYS A 294 -7.13 -13.24 -13.69
C LYS A 294 -6.11 -12.25 -14.26
N ILE A 295 -5.32 -11.59 -13.43
CA ILE A 295 -4.30 -10.66 -13.92
C ILE A 295 -3.23 -11.39 -14.74
N GLN A 296 -2.90 -12.63 -14.38
CA GLN A 296 -1.96 -13.46 -15.13
C GLN A 296 -2.49 -13.78 -16.52
N SER A 297 -3.71 -14.30 -16.64
CA SER A 297 -4.30 -14.72 -17.92
C SER A 297 -4.70 -13.55 -18.81
N GLU A 298 -5.25 -12.46 -18.24
CA GLU A 298 -5.80 -11.36 -19.02
C GLU A 298 -4.77 -10.28 -19.37
N LEU A 299 -3.76 -10.08 -18.49
CA LEU A 299 -2.77 -9.01 -18.65
C LEU A 299 -1.32 -9.53 -18.77
N GLY A 300 -1.10 -10.84 -18.67
CA GLY A 300 0.23 -11.44 -18.81
C GLY A 300 1.21 -11.10 -17.68
N TRP A 301 0.72 -10.54 -16.57
CA TRP A 301 1.56 -10.20 -15.43
C TRP A 301 1.87 -11.44 -14.57
N LEU A 302 3.12 -11.54 -14.10
CA LEU A 302 3.57 -12.56 -13.15
C LEU A 302 4.49 -11.94 -12.10
N PRO A 303 4.44 -12.40 -10.82
CA PRO A 303 5.45 -12.02 -9.83
C PRO A 303 6.81 -12.59 -10.23
N LEU A 304 7.88 -11.81 -10.07
CA LEU A 304 9.25 -12.19 -10.45
C LEU A 304 10.18 -12.35 -9.25
N VAL A 305 9.84 -11.75 -8.11
CA VAL A 305 10.72 -11.76 -6.93
C VAL A 305 10.38 -12.95 -6.05
N ASP A 306 11.31 -13.91 -5.96
CA ASP A 306 11.22 -14.98 -4.95
C ASP A 306 11.21 -14.39 -3.53
N PHE A 307 10.39 -14.97 -2.64
CA PHE A 307 10.21 -14.44 -1.30
C PHE A 307 11.50 -14.40 -0.48
N THR A 308 12.30 -15.45 -0.57
CA THR A 308 13.57 -15.56 0.17
C THR A 308 14.59 -14.52 -0.31
N GLN A 309 14.63 -14.29 -1.61
CA GLN A 309 15.45 -13.24 -2.23
C GLN A 309 14.92 -11.85 -1.85
N GLY A 310 13.62 -11.62 -1.92
CA GLY A 310 12.98 -10.35 -1.56
C GLY A 310 13.21 -9.99 -0.09
N ILE A 311 13.13 -10.95 0.82
CA ILE A 311 13.48 -10.73 2.24
C ILE A 311 14.95 -10.36 2.39
N ALA A 312 15.87 -11.04 1.70
CA ALA A 312 17.30 -10.69 1.75
C ALA A 312 17.55 -9.25 1.25
N GLN A 313 16.91 -8.86 0.16
CA GLN A 313 16.97 -7.48 -0.36
C GLN A 313 16.40 -6.46 0.64
N THR A 314 15.27 -6.79 1.25
CA THR A 314 14.62 -5.93 2.26
C THR A 314 15.51 -5.74 3.48
N VAL A 315 16.06 -6.82 4.04
CA VAL A 315 16.99 -6.79 5.17
C VAL A 315 18.22 -5.92 4.85
N ALA A 316 18.84 -6.15 3.68
CA ALA A 316 19.99 -5.37 3.23
C ALA A 316 19.65 -3.89 3.07
N TRP A 317 18.45 -3.57 2.55
CA TRP A 317 18.01 -2.19 2.36
C TRP A 317 17.85 -1.46 3.71
N TYR A 318 17.21 -2.08 4.72
CA TYR A 318 17.06 -1.45 6.05
C TYR A 318 18.42 -1.25 6.73
N GLY A 319 19.34 -2.19 6.61
CA GLY A 319 20.71 -2.07 7.12
C GLY A 319 21.49 -0.91 6.47
N ALA A 320 21.29 -0.69 5.16
CA ALA A 320 21.97 0.36 4.40
C ALA A 320 21.33 1.75 4.52
N ASN A 321 20.09 1.87 5.06
CA ASN A 321 19.33 3.12 5.09
C ASN A 321 18.92 3.57 6.51
N PRO A 322 19.85 3.66 7.48
CA PRO A 322 19.50 4.03 8.86
C PRO A 322 18.96 5.46 8.96
N THR A 323 19.46 6.40 8.19
CA THR A 323 18.98 7.79 8.17
C THR A 323 17.51 7.86 7.75
N TRP A 324 17.10 7.00 6.80
CA TRP A 324 15.73 6.97 6.32
C TRP A 324 14.75 6.50 7.41
N TRP A 325 14.95 5.33 7.99
CA TRP A 325 14.00 4.79 8.98
C TRP A 325 14.04 5.56 10.31
N ARG A 326 15.18 6.16 10.69
CA ARG A 326 15.24 7.07 11.84
C ARG A 326 14.37 8.31 11.62
N ALA A 327 14.38 8.90 10.43
CA ALA A 327 13.51 10.03 10.12
C ALA A 327 12.01 9.66 10.22
N ILE A 328 11.63 8.46 9.76
CA ILE A 328 10.26 7.95 9.88
C ILE A 328 9.87 7.78 11.36
N ILE A 329 10.70 7.11 12.14
CA ILE A 329 10.45 6.87 13.56
C ILE A 329 10.30 8.21 14.31
N ALA A 330 11.18 9.19 14.04
CA ALA A 330 11.11 10.50 14.65
C ALA A 330 9.79 11.24 14.34
N GLN A 331 9.32 11.15 13.10
CA GLN A 331 8.04 11.72 12.70
C GLN A 331 6.87 10.99 13.38
N GLN A 332 6.86 9.66 13.38
CA GLN A 332 5.77 8.86 13.95
C GLN A 332 5.68 8.99 15.47
N ALA A 333 6.81 9.08 16.17
CA ALA A 333 6.83 9.32 17.60
C ALA A 333 6.14 10.64 18.02
N GLN A 334 6.10 11.63 17.11
CA GLN A 334 5.40 12.90 17.33
C GLN A 334 3.91 12.86 16.95
N CYS A 335 3.54 12.02 15.97
CA CYS A 335 2.21 12.01 15.36
C CYS A 335 1.29 10.91 15.93
N LEU A 336 1.85 9.77 16.38
CA LEU A 336 1.07 8.64 16.83
C LEU A 336 0.98 8.59 18.37
N PRO A 337 -0.25 8.52 18.93
CA PRO A 337 -0.38 8.35 20.37
C PRO A 337 0.24 7.02 20.84
N ASN A 338 0.92 7.05 21.97
CA ASN A 338 1.54 5.89 22.62
C ASN A 338 2.55 5.14 21.74
N TYR A 339 3.18 5.83 20.74
CA TYR A 339 4.14 5.21 19.82
C TYR A 339 5.30 4.53 20.58
N SER A 340 5.87 5.22 21.55
CA SER A 340 6.97 4.71 22.38
C SER A 340 6.57 3.48 23.18
N ASP A 341 5.35 3.44 23.72
CA ASP A 341 4.84 2.32 24.52
C ASP A 341 4.56 1.08 23.66
N VAL A 342 4.08 1.29 22.41
CA VAL A 342 3.69 0.20 21.50
C VAL A 342 4.88 -0.36 20.73
N TYR A 343 5.77 0.50 20.26
CA TYR A 343 6.87 0.11 19.37
C TYR A 343 8.26 0.25 20.02
N GLY A 344 8.47 1.24 20.89
CA GLY A 344 9.73 1.48 21.59
C GLY A 344 10.91 1.79 20.69
N PHE A 345 10.65 2.28 19.46
CA PHE A 345 11.69 2.54 18.46
C PHE A 345 12.39 3.89 18.65
N ASP A 346 11.75 4.82 19.34
CA ASP A 346 12.30 6.14 19.68
C ASP A 346 13.63 6.08 20.42
N ARG A 347 13.87 5.02 21.19
CA ARG A 347 15.16 4.73 21.85
C ARG A 347 16.34 4.58 20.87
N TRP A 348 16.08 4.25 19.59
CA TRP A 348 17.12 4.09 18.56
C TRP A 348 17.43 5.40 17.82
N LEU A 349 16.79 6.51 18.20
CA LEU A 349 17.07 7.83 17.63
C LEU A 349 18.33 8.45 18.23
N SER A 350 18.78 7.99 19.40
CA SER A 350 19.95 8.53 20.13
C SER A 350 21.25 7.76 19.84
N ASP A 351 21.19 6.64 19.13
CA ASP A 351 22.36 5.85 18.71
C ASP A 351 22.78 6.28 17.28
#